data_c149a9cf2f1872b295ee8b5c12ad1a44
#
_entry.id   c149a9cf2f1872b295ee8b5c12ad1a44
#
_cell.length_a   1.000
_cell.length_b   1.000
_cell.length_c   1.000
_cell.angle_alpha   90.00
_cell.angle_beta   90.00
_cell.angle_gamma   90.00
#
_symmetry.space_group_name_H-M   'P 1'
#
loop_
_entity.id
_entity.type
_entity.pdbx_description
1 polymer ?
#
loop_
_entity_poly.entity_id
_entity_poly.type
_entity_poly.pdbx_seq_one_letter_code
_entity_poly.pdbx_strand_id
1 'polypeptide(L)'
;MSDWRVPGFTSTGSKRPDALFGPDAGADAPSQLVRAAGCRAWDAAGREYVDYVMALGAVALGYGHAAVNEAAQAAIADGVVGPLPPVAEAELAEALAARMPWLERIRFLKTGAEAVAAAVRLARVATGRDDVLGCGYHGWLDWCQGGVEGIPAGIRALFAELPFNDVAAAREMIRERGRRLAAVVVEPVVVTEPSHEWLETLRTETERVGAVLVFDEIKTAFRLAIGGAVERYGLKARPDLVVLGKALANGFPLAAVGGRADLMAGASRTWISSTLATEGVALAAARATLEVFERDDVCGHLHRVGTRLLHGLHGLQRRYPETISGVGGIAEMCFLHYATEDLSRAVALGAAKRGLLFKRTAYNFVSLAHDEGTVDRTLETLAETLGAVG
;
A
#
# COMPACT_ATOMS: atom_id res chain seq x y z
N MET A 1 8.60 -27.04 -12.07
CA MET A 1 9.20 -25.89 -11.35
C MET A 1 10.39 -26.40 -10.57
N SER A 2 11.58 -25.80 -10.77
CA SER A 2 12.80 -26.21 -10.08
C SER A 2 12.62 -26.12 -8.56
N ASP A 3 13.28 -27.01 -7.85
CA ASP A 3 13.31 -27.12 -6.38
C ASP A 3 14.02 -25.91 -5.76
N TRP A 4 13.35 -24.75 -5.79
CA TRP A 4 13.87 -23.53 -5.20
C TRP A 4 13.81 -23.65 -3.67
N ARG A 5 14.92 -23.34 -2.99
CA ARG A 5 14.97 -23.36 -1.52
C ARG A 5 14.02 -22.36 -0.85
N VAL A 6 13.55 -21.35 -1.61
CA VAL A 6 12.49 -20.43 -1.16
C VAL A 6 11.16 -20.97 -1.67
N PRO A 7 10.28 -21.50 -0.80
CA PRO A 7 8.99 -22.02 -1.21
C PRO A 7 8.17 -20.99 -1.97
N GLY A 8 7.56 -21.38 -3.08
CA GLY A 8 6.80 -20.48 -3.94
C GLY A 8 7.67 -19.46 -4.69
N PHE A 9 8.97 -19.71 -4.84
CA PHE A 9 9.93 -18.90 -5.57
C PHE A 9 10.36 -17.59 -4.89
N THR A 10 9.50 -16.97 -4.09
CA THR A 10 9.77 -15.72 -3.36
C THR A 10 8.90 -15.65 -2.10
N SER A 11 9.38 -14.96 -1.08
CA SER A 11 8.63 -14.71 0.15
C SER A 11 7.45 -13.72 -0.03
N THR A 12 7.31 -13.09 -1.22
CA THR A 12 6.21 -12.15 -1.52
C THR A 12 5.32 -12.71 -2.62
N GLY A 13 4.16 -13.27 -2.27
CA GLY A 13 3.26 -13.93 -3.20
C GLY A 13 2.90 -13.10 -4.45
N SER A 14 2.66 -11.80 -4.29
CA SER A 14 2.32 -10.88 -5.40
C SER A 14 3.48 -10.57 -6.35
N LYS A 15 4.72 -11.00 -6.03
CA LYS A 15 5.91 -10.87 -6.89
C LYS A 15 6.27 -12.16 -7.61
N ARG A 16 5.52 -13.25 -7.38
CA ARG A 16 5.76 -14.50 -8.09
C ARG A 16 5.53 -14.33 -9.58
N PRO A 17 6.38 -14.92 -10.44
CA PRO A 17 6.18 -14.86 -11.90
C PRO A 17 4.82 -15.40 -12.34
N ASP A 18 4.33 -16.48 -11.71
CA ASP A 18 2.99 -17.03 -11.99
C ASP A 18 1.85 -16.08 -11.59
N ALA A 19 2.00 -15.31 -10.53
CA ALA A 19 1.03 -14.28 -10.15
C ALA A 19 1.01 -13.11 -11.14
N LEU A 20 2.19 -12.73 -11.67
CA LEU A 20 2.33 -11.62 -12.59
C LEU A 20 1.92 -12.00 -14.02
N PHE A 21 2.34 -13.17 -14.51
CA PHE A 21 2.24 -13.57 -15.92
C PHE A 21 1.39 -14.82 -16.18
N GLY A 22 0.97 -15.51 -15.12
CA GLY A 22 0.29 -16.80 -15.21
C GLY A 22 1.22 -18.00 -15.06
N PRO A 23 0.68 -19.19 -14.71
CA PRO A 23 1.48 -20.38 -14.41
C PRO A 23 2.25 -20.93 -15.62
N ASP A 24 1.79 -20.64 -16.83
CA ASP A 24 2.33 -21.17 -18.09
C ASP A 24 3.26 -20.17 -18.80
N ALA A 25 3.64 -19.07 -18.17
CA ALA A 25 4.45 -18.01 -18.78
C ALA A 25 5.88 -18.48 -19.19
N GLY A 26 6.37 -19.56 -18.58
CA GLY A 26 7.59 -20.24 -18.98
C GLY A 26 8.85 -19.40 -18.87
N ALA A 27 9.84 -19.67 -19.73
CA ALA A 27 11.10 -18.97 -19.80
C ALA A 27 11.01 -17.56 -20.46
N ASP A 28 9.87 -17.26 -21.08
CA ASP A 28 9.64 -15.98 -21.76
C ASP A 28 9.34 -14.84 -20.78
N ALA A 29 8.85 -15.17 -19.59
CA ALA A 29 8.56 -14.17 -18.54
C ALA A 29 9.79 -13.83 -17.71
N PRO A 30 10.00 -12.55 -17.36
CA PRO A 30 11.04 -12.19 -16.41
C PRO A 30 10.72 -12.81 -15.04
N SER A 31 11.70 -13.48 -14.44
CA SER A 31 11.51 -14.17 -13.16
C SER A 31 12.26 -13.54 -12.00
N GLN A 32 13.37 -12.87 -12.27
CA GLN A 32 14.22 -12.24 -11.25
C GLN A 32 14.78 -10.93 -11.77
N LEU A 33 14.87 -9.95 -10.87
CA LEU A 33 15.49 -8.66 -11.13
C LEU A 33 16.87 -8.61 -10.48
N VAL A 34 17.81 -7.95 -11.14
CA VAL A 34 19.17 -7.71 -10.63
C VAL A 34 19.39 -6.25 -10.26
N ARG A 35 18.58 -5.34 -10.82
CA ARG A 35 18.72 -3.89 -10.61
C ARG A 35 17.38 -3.19 -10.82
N ALA A 36 17.19 -2.07 -10.10
CA ALA A 36 16.12 -1.12 -10.38
C ALA A 36 16.62 0.32 -10.13
N ALA A 37 16.19 1.28 -10.98
CA ALA A 37 16.52 2.70 -10.86
C ALA A 37 15.43 3.57 -11.49
N GLY A 38 15.01 4.63 -10.80
CA GLY A 38 13.90 5.46 -11.25
C GLY A 38 12.62 4.63 -11.39
N CYS A 39 12.02 4.62 -12.58
CA CYS A 39 10.88 3.78 -12.95
C CYS A 39 11.26 2.54 -13.77
N ARG A 40 12.53 2.14 -13.76
CA ARG A 40 13.07 1.06 -14.60
C ARG A 40 13.60 -0.08 -13.75
N ALA A 41 13.51 -1.30 -14.29
CA ALA A 41 14.03 -2.51 -13.69
C ALA A 41 14.74 -3.37 -14.75
N TRP A 42 15.76 -4.14 -14.33
CA TRP A 42 16.53 -5.03 -15.21
C TRP A 42 16.49 -6.45 -14.69
N ASP A 43 16.20 -7.39 -15.57
CA ASP A 43 16.22 -8.82 -15.24
C ASP A 43 17.65 -9.42 -15.30
N ALA A 44 17.75 -10.69 -14.90
CA ALA A 44 19.01 -11.42 -14.91
C ALA A 44 19.61 -11.63 -16.33
N ALA A 45 18.82 -11.46 -17.39
CA ALA A 45 19.28 -11.50 -18.77
C ALA A 45 19.70 -10.10 -19.29
N GLY A 46 19.63 -9.08 -18.45
CA GLY A 46 19.98 -7.69 -18.79
C GLY A 46 18.90 -6.94 -19.57
N ARG A 47 17.69 -7.49 -19.71
CA ARG A 47 16.57 -6.82 -20.36
C ARG A 47 16.03 -5.73 -19.46
N GLU A 48 15.77 -4.55 -20.02
CA GLU A 48 15.19 -3.40 -19.32
C GLU A 48 13.68 -3.38 -19.45
N TYR A 49 13.02 -2.95 -18.36
CA TYR A 49 11.58 -2.78 -18.29
C TYR A 49 11.23 -1.42 -17.69
N VAL A 50 10.23 -0.75 -18.24
CA VAL A 50 9.47 0.27 -17.50
C VAL A 50 8.56 -0.46 -16.51
N ASP A 51 8.64 -0.11 -15.22
CA ASP A 51 7.96 -0.82 -14.14
C ASP A 51 6.84 -0.01 -13.53
N TYR A 52 5.63 -0.51 -13.61
CA TYR A 52 4.46 0.02 -12.90
C TYR A 52 4.06 -0.80 -11.66
N VAL A 53 4.80 -1.88 -11.36
CA VAL A 53 4.60 -2.59 -10.07
C VAL A 53 5.14 -1.76 -8.91
N MET A 54 6.25 -1.04 -9.12
CA MET A 54 6.86 -0.08 -8.19
C MET A 54 6.97 -0.62 -6.77
N ALA A 55 7.52 -1.85 -6.63
CA ALA A 55 7.60 -2.56 -5.35
C ALA A 55 6.25 -2.61 -4.61
N LEU A 56 5.13 -2.86 -5.35
CA LEU A 56 3.75 -2.84 -4.82
C LEU A 56 3.35 -1.49 -4.22
N GLY A 57 3.84 -0.41 -4.82
CA GLY A 57 3.57 0.98 -4.42
C GLY A 57 4.48 1.51 -3.31
N ALA A 58 5.55 0.80 -2.95
CA ALA A 58 6.45 1.25 -1.87
C ALA A 58 7.46 2.32 -2.30
N VAL A 59 7.72 2.49 -3.60
CA VAL A 59 8.74 3.43 -4.11
C VAL A 59 8.10 4.59 -4.88
N ALA A 60 7.44 5.48 -4.17
CA ALA A 60 6.73 6.61 -4.78
C ALA A 60 7.68 7.64 -5.44
N LEU A 61 8.91 7.79 -4.96
CA LEU A 61 9.94 8.62 -5.59
C LEU A 61 10.67 7.93 -6.75
N GLY A 62 10.42 6.63 -6.96
CA GLY A 62 11.20 5.77 -7.83
C GLY A 62 12.31 5.03 -7.10
N TYR A 63 12.86 4.02 -7.77
CA TYR A 63 13.95 3.20 -7.23
C TYR A 63 15.26 4.00 -7.11
N GLY A 64 15.99 3.78 -6.01
CA GLY A 64 17.34 4.32 -5.86
C GLY A 64 17.41 5.85 -5.83
N HIS A 65 16.40 6.53 -5.29
CA HIS A 65 16.37 7.99 -5.20
C HIS A 65 17.59 8.52 -4.42
N ALA A 66 18.35 9.45 -5.01
CA ALA A 66 19.66 9.88 -4.51
C ALA A 66 19.61 10.34 -3.04
N ALA A 67 18.76 11.31 -2.71
CA ALA A 67 18.68 11.85 -1.35
C ALA A 67 18.32 10.78 -0.30
N VAL A 68 17.43 9.83 -0.65
CA VAL A 68 17.05 8.74 0.26
C VAL A 68 18.20 7.77 0.47
N ASN A 69 18.92 7.42 -0.62
CA ASN A 69 20.09 6.54 -0.53
C ASN A 69 21.24 7.17 0.24
N GLU A 70 21.52 8.47 0.04
CA GLU A 70 22.57 9.20 0.79
C GLU A 70 22.29 9.22 2.28
N ALA A 71 21.04 9.52 2.69
CA ALA A 71 20.63 9.48 4.09
C ALA A 71 20.76 8.07 4.70
N ALA A 72 20.35 7.04 3.95
CA ALA A 72 20.48 5.65 4.38
C ALA A 72 21.95 5.23 4.53
N GLN A 73 22.82 5.61 3.59
CA GLN A 73 24.28 5.33 3.66
C GLN A 73 24.94 6.01 4.85
N ALA A 74 24.58 7.26 5.15
CA ALA A 74 25.08 7.95 6.34
C ALA A 74 24.67 7.21 7.62
N ALA A 75 23.41 6.81 7.73
CA ALA A 75 22.90 6.05 8.87
C ALA A 75 23.57 4.66 9.02
N ILE A 76 23.97 4.00 7.92
CA ILE A 76 24.74 2.77 7.97
C ILE A 76 26.13 3.02 8.60
N ALA A 77 26.79 4.13 8.25
CA ALA A 77 28.10 4.48 8.78
C ALA A 77 28.06 4.79 10.28
N ASP A 78 26.96 5.35 10.78
CA ASP A 78 26.77 5.67 12.21
C ASP A 78 26.32 4.47 13.06
N GLY A 79 26.02 3.34 12.44
CA GLY A 79 25.56 2.12 13.11
C GLY A 79 24.05 1.91 12.97
N VAL A 80 23.68 0.75 12.42
CA VAL A 80 22.30 0.45 12.02
C VAL A 80 21.34 0.37 13.21
N VAL A 81 21.76 -0.26 14.31
CA VAL A 81 20.93 -0.43 15.52
C VAL A 81 21.81 -0.29 16.76
N GLY A 82 21.32 0.46 17.73
CA GLY A 82 22.02 0.74 18.98
C GLY A 82 21.36 0.13 20.21
N PRO A 83 22.02 0.25 21.39
CA PRO A 83 21.48 -0.23 22.67
C PRO A 83 20.43 0.73 23.29
N LEU A 84 20.31 1.95 22.76
CA LEU A 84 19.38 2.98 23.22
C LEU A 84 18.54 3.49 22.03
N PRO A 85 17.38 4.10 22.29
CA PRO A 85 16.58 4.73 21.23
C PRO A 85 17.38 5.77 20.45
N PRO A 86 17.39 5.72 19.11
CA PRO A 86 18.08 6.73 18.31
C PRO A 86 17.33 8.06 18.31
N VAL A 87 18.06 9.16 18.23
CA VAL A 87 17.48 10.52 18.13
C VAL A 87 16.56 10.64 16.91
N ALA A 88 16.93 9.99 15.81
CA ALA A 88 16.17 9.96 14.55
C ALA A 88 14.73 9.45 14.71
N GLU A 89 14.43 8.59 15.70
CA GLU A 89 13.06 8.12 15.98
C GLU A 89 12.16 9.28 16.43
N ALA A 90 12.63 10.08 17.39
CA ALA A 90 11.89 11.25 17.89
C ALA A 90 11.78 12.34 16.81
N GLU A 91 12.85 12.62 16.09
CA GLU A 91 12.88 13.62 15.02
C GLU A 91 11.89 13.28 13.88
N LEU A 92 11.84 12.01 13.46
CA LEU A 92 10.88 11.57 12.45
C LEU A 92 9.44 11.64 12.97
N ALA A 93 9.20 11.29 14.24
CA ALA A 93 7.88 11.40 14.85
C ALA A 93 7.38 12.84 14.88
N GLU A 94 8.22 13.79 15.28
CA GLU A 94 7.91 15.24 15.27
C GLU A 94 7.66 15.74 13.85
N ALA A 95 8.48 15.35 12.88
CA ALA A 95 8.32 15.76 11.50
C ALA A 95 6.99 15.25 10.89
N LEU A 96 6.62 14.00 11.16
CA LEU A 96 5.35 13.42 10.73
C LEU A 96 4.15 14.13 11.42
N ALA A 97 4.23 14.37 12.72
CA ALA A 97 3.20 15.07 13.48
C ALA A 97 3.00 16.52 12.99
N ALA A 98 4.07 17.21 12.59
CA ALA A 98 3.99 18.56 12.01
C ALA A 98 3.19 18.58 10.69
N ARG A 99 3.28 17.53 9.88
CA ARG A 99 2.55 17.39 8.60
C ARG A 99 1.17 16.77 8.77
N MET A 100 0.98 15.97 9.78
CA MET A 100 -0.27 15.24 10.10
C MET A 100 -0.65 15.50 11.56
N PRO A 101 -1.24 16.67 11.89
CA PRO A 101 -1.51 17.07 13.28
C PRO A 101 -2.46 16.14 14.05
N TRP A 102 -3.12 15.21 13.36
CA TRP A 102 -3.93 14.17 13.98
C TRP A 102 -3.11 12.98 14.49
N LEU A 103 -1.80 12.92 14.19
CA LEU A 103 -0.86 11.97 14.76
C LEU A 103 -0.29 12.56 16.06
N GLU A 104 -1.10 12.62 17.13
CA GLU A 104 -0.67 13.16 18.43
C GLU A 104 0.47 12.35 19.05
N ARG A 105 0.49 11.04 18.79
CA ARG A 105 1.60 10.12 19.13
C ARG A 105 1.80 9.09 18.04
N ILE A 106 3.03 8.61 17.87
CA ILE A 106 3.43 7.67 16.83
C ILE A 106 4.29 6.57 17.45
N ARG A 107 4.17 5.35 16.89
CA ARG A 107 5.06 4.22 17.17
C ARG A 107 5.48 3.56 15.88
N PHE A 108 6.80 3.33 15.72
CA PHE A 108 7.37 2.72 14.53
C PHE A 108 7.42 1.19 14.63
N LEU A 109 7.31 0.54 13.47
CA LEU A 109 7.39 -0.90 13.23
C LEU A 109 8.06 -1.12 11.87
N LYS A 110 8.21 -2.38 11.44
CA LYS A 110 8.90 -2.68 10.17
C LYS A 110 7.98 -3.00 9.01
N THR A 111 6.82 -3.60 9.28
CA THR A 111 5.89 -3.99 8.22
C THR A 111 4.51 -3.40 8.46
N GLY A 112 3.78 -3.17 7.35
CA GLY A 112 2.39 -2.72 7.44
C GLY A 112 1.51 -3.69 8.24
N ALA A 113 1.70 -5.00 8.06
CA ALA A 113 0.96 -6.02 8.79
C ALA A 113 1.14 -5.90 10.32
N GLU A 114 2.39 -5.67 10.80
CA GLU A 114 2.66 -5.42 12.20
C GLU A 114 1.99 -4.13 12.69
N ALA A 115 2.05 -3.07 11.89
CA ALA A 115 1.51 -1.77 12.28
C ALA A 115 -0.02 -1.79 12.37
N VAL A 116 -0.73 -2.47 11.45
CA VAL A 116 -2.18 -2.66 11.56
C VAL A 116 -2.53 -3.56 12.75
N ALA A 117 -1.78 -4.64 12.98
CA ALA A 117 -1.98 -5.49 14.16
C ALA A 117 -1.77 -4.72 15.47
N ALA A 118 -0.79 -3.80 15.51
CA ALA A 118 -0.57 -2.89 16.64
C ALA A 118 -1.78 -1.96 16.85
N ALA A 119 -2.33 -1.37 15.77
CA ALA A 119 -3.54 -0.53 15.85
C ALA A 119 -4.74 -1.31 16.42
N VAL A 120 -4.98 -2.53 15.92
CA VAL A 120 -6.05 -3.41 16.44
C VAL A 120 -5.82 -3.77 17.92
N ARG A 121 -4.57 -4.06 18.31
CA ARG A 121 -4.24 -4.35 19.71
C ARG A 121 -4.48 -3.13 20.61
N LEU A 122 -4.12 -1.92 20.18
CA LEU A 122 -4.39 -0.68 20.88
C LEU A 122 -5.90 -0.43 21.03
N ALA A 123 -6.67 -0.66 19.98
CA ALA A 123 -8.13 -0.56 20.02
C ALA A 123 -8.74 -1.53 21.02
N ARG A 124 -8.30 -2.79 21.05
CA ARG A 124 -8.72 -3.79 22.03
C ARG A 124 -8.36 -3.39 23.47
N VAL A 125 -7.16 -2.87 23.67
CA VAL A 125 -6.73 -2.35 25.00
C VAL A 125 -7.58 -1.18 25.46
N ALA A 126 -7.95 -0.28 24.56
CA ALA A 126 -8.74 0.91 24.89
C ALA A 126 -10.21 0.59 25.14
N THR A 127 -10.79 -0.31 24.37
CA THR A 127 -12.22 -0.63 24.44
C THR A 127 -12.55 -1.78 25.38
N GLY A 128 -11.59 -2.68 25.68
CA GLY A 128 -11.83 -3.94 26.38
C GLY A 128 -12.68 -4.92 25.56
N ARG A 129 -12.68 -4.82 24.22
CA ARG A 129 -13.52 -5.60 23.30
C ARG A 129 -12.65 -6.33 22.28
N ASP A 130 -13.23 -7.32 21.57
CA ASP A 130 -12.44 -8.23 20.74
C ASP A 130 -12.75 -8.14 19.23
N ASP A 131 -14.02 -7.89 18.84
CA ASP A 131 -14.45 -7.94 17.45
C ASP A 131 -13.83 -6.84 16.59
N VAL A 132 -13.52 -7.17 15.32
CA VAL A 132 -12.98 -6.22 14.34
C VAL A 132 -13.76 -6.35 13.03
N LEU A 133 -14.13 -5.24 12.43
CA LEU A 133 -14.55 -5.16 11.02
C LEU A 133 -13.40 -4.62 10.20
N GLY A 134 -13.13 -5.20 9.03
CA GLY A 134 -12.06 -4.79 8.13
C GLY A 134 -12.54 -4.60 6.71
N CYS A 135 -12.03 -3.57 6.01
CA CYS A 135 -12.28 -3.33 4.60
C CYS A 135 -10.97 -3.09 3.86
N GLY A 136 -10.64 -3.96 2.92
CA GLY A 136 -9.39 -3.92 2.17
C GLY A 136 -8.37 -4.97 2.63
N TYR A 137 -7.10 -4.76 2.28
CA TYR A 137 -6.01 -5.68 2.60
C TYR A 137 -5.16 -5.14 3.77
N HIS A 138 -5.09 -5.88 4.86
CA HIS A 138 -4.43 -5.47 6.10
C HIS A 138 -3.22 -6.33 6.49
N GLY A 139 -2.65 -7.04 5.53
CA GLY A 139 -1.51 -7.94 5.75
C GLY A 139 -1.95 -9.40 5.88
N TRP A 140 -1.05 -10.24 6.42
CA TRP A 140 -1.19 -11.71 6.44
C TRP A 140 -1.33 -12.29 7.86
N LEU A 141 -1.40 -11.44 8.88
CA LEU A 141 -1.48 -11.92 10.26
C LEU A 141 -2.89 -12.47 10.59
N ASP A 142 -2.93 -13.40 11.51
CA ASP A 142 -4.11 -14.20 11.85
C ASP A 142 -5.39 -13.41 12.09
N TRP A 143 -5.28 -12.20 12.67
CA TRP A 143 -6.42 -11.40 13.09
C TRP A 143 -7.32 -10.93 11.93
N CYS A 144 -6.81 -10.87 10.69
CA CYS A 144 -7.52 -10.37 9.52
C CYS A 144 -7.65 -11.37 8.36
N GLN A 145 -7.24 -12.64 8.56
CA GLN A 145 -7.20 -13.65 7.51
C GLN A 145 -8.28 -14.73 7.77
N GLY A 146 -9.52 -14.43 7.37
CA GLY A 146 -10.66 -15.31 7.65
C GLY A 146 -10.69 -16.62 6.87
N GLY A 147 -10.11 -16.67 5.67
CA GLY A 147 -10.30 -17.75 4.69
C GLY A 147 -9.10 -18.69 4.46
N VAL A 148 -7.99 -18.55 5.22
CA VAL A 148 -6.77 -19.34 4.97
C VAL A 148 -6.56 -20.44 6.03
N GLU A 149 -5.85 -21.51 5.64
CA GLU A 149 -5.48 -22.59 6.54
C GLU A 149 -4.51 -22.15 7.63
N GLY A 150 -4.50 -22.85 8.76
CA GLY A 150 -3.59 -22.60 9.87
C GLY A 150 -4.08 -21.55 10.89
N ILE A 151 -5.18 -20.85 10.62
CA ILE A 151 -5.73 -19.87 11.56
C ILE A 151 -6.81 -20.50 12.44
N PRO A 152 -6.68 -20.43 13.79
CA PRO A 152 -7.67 -20.99 14.70
C PRO A 152 -9.07 -20.38 14.52
N ALA A 153 -10.10 -21.23 14.59
CA ALA A 153 -11.50 -20.80 14.43
C ALA A 153 -11.91 -19.67 15.39
N GLY A 154 -11.39 -19.68 16.62
CA GLY A 154 -11.67 -18.64 17.60
C GLY A 154 -11.13 -17.27 17.20
N ILE A 155 -9.99 -17.22 16.47
CA ILE A 155 -9.44 -15.94 15.95
C ILE A 155 -10.27 -15.48 14.76
N ARG A 156 -10.58 -16.39 13.82
CA ARG A 156 -11.43 -16.07 12.65
C ARG A 156 -12.79 -15.51 13.02
N ALA A 157 -13.39 -16.00 14.11
CA ALA A 157 -14.71 -15.56 14.58
C ALA A 157 -14.74 -14.09 15.02
N LEU A 158 -13.58 -13.50 15.36
CA LEU A 158 -13.45 -12.12 15.82
C LEU A 158 -13.34 -11.11 14.67
N PHE A 159 -13.19 -11.55 13.42
CA PHE A 159 -13.04 -10.70 12.26
C PHE A 159 -14.19 -10.92 11.28
N ALA A 160 -14.68 -9.84 10.65
CA ALA A 160 -15.54 -9.91 9.48
C ALA A 160 -15.18 -8.81 8.48
N GLU A 161 -15.34 -9.13 7.19
CA GLU A 161 -15.12 -8.19 6.10
C GLU A 161 -16.30 -7.22 5.99
N LEU A 162 -15.96 -5.93 5.85
CA LEU A 162 -16.88 -4.84 5.60
C LEU A 162 -16.83 -4.48 4.11
N PRO A 163 -17.94 -4.50 3.38
CA PRO A 163 -17.96 -4.10 1.97
C PRO A 163 -17.49 -2.66 1.77
N PHE A 164 -16.59 -2.47 0.79
CA PHE A 164 -16.08 -1.14 0.46
C PHE A 164 -17.19 -0.26 -0.12
N ASN A 165 -17.28 0.97 0.40
CA ASN A 165 -18.16 2.03 -0.08
C ASN A 165 -19.67 1.69 -0.01
N ASP A 166 -20.05 0.69 0.79
CA ASP A 166 -21.44 0.33 1.08
C ASP A 166 -21.89 0.97 2.40
N VAL A 167 -22.61 2.07 2.29
CA VAL A 167 -23.13 2.86 3.44
C VAL A 167 -24.11 2.05 4.29
N ALA A 168 -24.98 1.27 3.65
CA ALA A 168 -26.00 0.49 4.35
C ALA A 168 -25.37 -0.66 5.13
N ALA A 169 -24.48 -1.43 4.49
CA ALA A 169 -23.75 -2.51 5.13
C ALA A 169 -22.87 -1.99 6.28
N ALA A 170 -22.16 -0.86 6.08
CA ALA A 170 -21.34 -0.26 7.12
C ALA A 170 -22.16 0.07 8.37
N ARG A 171 -23.31 0.72 8.19
CA ARG A 171 -24.23 1.07 9.29
C ARG A 171 -24.79 -0.16 9.99
N GLU A 172 -25.25 -1.15 9.24
CA GLU A 172 -25.84 -2.37 9.79
C GLU A 172 -24.80 -3.18 10.58
N MET A 173 -23.66 -3.51 9.97
CA MET A 173 -22.64 -4.36 10.58
C MET A 173 -22.01 -3.73 11.83
N ILE A 174 -21.76 -2.41 11.83
CA ILE A 174 -21.23 -1.70 13.00
C ILE A 174 -22.27 -1.75 14.16
N ARG A 175 -23.54 -1.53 13.85
CA ARG A 175 -24.62 -1.58 14.86
C ARG A 175 -24.84 -2.97 15.40
N GLU A 176 -24.85 -3.99 14.57
CA GLU A 176 -25.03 -5.38 14.96
C GLU A 176 -23.91 -5.85 15.92
N ARG A 177 -22.65 -5.54 15.60
CA ARG A 177 -21.52 -5.82 16.48
C ARG A 177 -21.58 -5.02 17.78
N GLY A 178 -22.03 -3.77 17.71
CA GLY A 178 -22.35 -2.93 18.86
C GLY A 178 -21.23 -2.91 19.91
N ARG A 179 -21.56 -3.33 21.13
CA ARG A 179 -20.62 -3.31 22.27
C ARG A 179 -19.53 -4.39 22.21
N ARG A 180 -19.54 -5.29 21.24
CA ARG A 180 -18.44 -6.27 21.05
C ARG A 180 -17.34 -5.71 20.13
N LEU A 181 -17.63 -4.66 19.35
CA LEU A 181 -16.75 -4.10 18.35
C LEU A 181 -15.63 -3.27 19.00
N ALA A 182 -14.38 -3.72 18.83
CA ALA A 182 -13.19 -2.99 19.24
C ALA A 182 -12.78 -1.97 18.20
N ALA A 183 -12.73 -2.36 16.91
CA ALA A 183 -12.25 -1.51 15.83
C ALA A 183 -12.99 -1.75 14.51
N VAL A 184 -13.03 -0.70 13.70
CA VAL A 184 -13.26 -0.74 12.26
C VAL A 184 -11.97 -0.30 11.58
N VAL A 185 -11.37 -1.18 10.76
CA VAL A 185 -10.10 -0.96 10.07
C VAL A 185 -10.37 -0.89 8.58
N VAL A 186 -10.06 0.21 7.92
CA VAL A 186 -10.36 0.37 6.50
C VAL A 186 -9.17 0.94 5.71
N GLU A 187 -8.91 0.38 4.54
CA GLU A 187 -8.22 1.11 3.48
C GLU A 187 -9.20 2.15 2.95
N PRO A 188 -8.91 3.45 3.02
CA PRO A 188 -9.85 4.49 2.60
C PRO A 188 -10.10 4.50 1.09
N VAL A 189 -9.19 3.94 0.30
CA VAL A 189 -9.34 3.74 -1.14
C VAL A 189 -9.01 2.29 -1.48
N VAL A 190 -9.96 1.55 -2.08
CA VAL A 190 -9.72 0.15 -2.50
C VAL A 190 -9.78 0.04 -4.03
N VAL A 191 -10.94 0.10 -4.66
CA VAL A 191 -11.09 -0.07 -6.12
C VAL A 191 -11.45 1.23 -6.83
N THR A 192 -12.00 2.18 -6.10
CA THR A 192 -12.42 3.50 -6.57
C THR A 192 -12.19 4.51 -5.44
N GLU A 193 -12.47 5.78 -5.69
CA GLU A 193 -12.57 6.77 -4.63
C GLU A 193 -13.76 6.44 -3.70
N PRO A 194 -13.61 6.66 -2.38
CA PRO A 194 -14.70 6.48 -1.43
C PRO A 194 -15.72 7.61 -1.58
N SER A 195 -16.98 7.34 -1.26
CA SER A 195 -17.97 8.41 -1.07
C SER A 195 -17.76 9.10 0.28
N HIS A 196 -17.99 10.41 0.34
CA HIS A 196 -17.99 11.15 1.62
C HIS A 196 -18.98 10.56 2.61
N GLU A 197 -20.16 10.15 2.13
CA GLU A 197 -21.21 9.55 2.97
C GLU A 197 -20.71 8.26 3.67
N TRP A 198 -19.96 7.43 2.94
CA TRP A 198 -19.41 6.20 3.53
C TRP A 198 -18.38 6.51 4.62
N LEU A 199 -17.44 7.44 4.36
CA LEU A 199 -16.44 7.83 5.35
C LEU A 199 -17.07 8.48 6.60
N GLU A 200 -18.06 9.34 6.41
CA GLU A 200 -18.82 9.96 7.51
C GLU A 200 -19.64 8.93 8.30
N THR A 201 -20.22 7.94 7.59
CA THR A 201 -20.95 6.84 8.24
C THR A 201 -20.01 6.01 9.11
N LEU A 202 -18.83 5.64 8.62
CA LEU A 202 -17.83 4.93 9.42
C LEU A 202 -17.52 5.68 10.70
N ARG A 203 -17.25 7.00 10.62
CA ARG A 203 -16.95 7.82 11.80
C ARG A 203 -18.12 7.88 12.76
N THR A 204 -19.29 8.24 12.28
CA THR A 204 -20.49 8.44 13.09
C THR A 204 -20.90 7.14 13.81
N GLU A 205 -20.90 6.02 13.08
CA GLU A 205 -21.33 4.75 13.67
C GLU A 205 -20.30 4.17 14.64
N THR A 206 -19.00 4.34 14.37
CA THR A 206 -17.94 3.92 15.32
C THR A 206 -17.99 4.75 16.60
N GLU A 207 -18.18 6.06 16.52
CA GLU A 207 -18.41 6.91 17.71
C GLU A 207 -19.63 6.46 18.50
N ARG A 208 -20.74 6.21 17.83
CA ARG A 208 -22.00 5.81 18.47
C ARG A 208 -21.87 4.52 19.29
N VAL A 209 -21.11 3.54 18.80
CA VAL A 209 -20.89 2.26 19.51
C VAL A 209 -19.67 2.29 20.42
N GLY A 210 -18.83 3.34 20.36
CA GLY A 210 -17.58 3.46 21.09
C GLY A 210 -16.50 2.51 20.58
N ALA A 211 -16.44 2.24 19.30
CA ALA A 211 -15.37 1.50 18.64
C ALA A 211 -14.32 2.47 18.08
N VAL A 212 -13.09 1.98 17.88
CA VAL A 212 -11.97 2.74 17.31
C VAL A 212 -12.04 2.68 15.78
N LEU A 213 -12.00 3.83 15.11
CA LEU A 213 -11.85 3.91 13.66
C LEU A 213 -10.37 3.99 13.29
N VAL A 214 -9.89 3.03 12.49
CA VAL A 214 -8.50 2.94 12.02
C VAL A 214 -8.48 3.10 10.50
N PHE A 215 -7.72 4.08 10.00
CA PHE A 215 -7.41 4.16 8.58
C PHE A 215 -6.08 3.48 8.28
N ASP A 216 -6.12 2.47 7.43
CA ASP A 216 -4.95 1.83 6.84
C ASP A 216 -4.50 2.67 5.63
N GLU A 217 -3.65 3.65 5.90
CA GLU A 217 -3.09 4.56 4.89
C GLU A 217 -1.78 4.05 4.28
N ILE A 218 -1.42 2.78 4.49
CA ILE A 218 -0.17 2.18 3.97
C ILE A 218 -0.02 2.36 2.46
N LYS A 219 -1.14 2.37 1.73
CA LYS A 219 -1.18 2.53 0.28
C LYS A 219 -1.41 3.97 -0.17
N THR A 220 -2.05 4.77 0.64
CA THR A 220 -2.64 6.08 0.30
C THR A 220 -1.86 7.27 0.84
N ALA A 221 -1.29 7.20 2.05
CA ALA A 221 -0.35 8.23 2.53
C ALA A 221 0.92 8.27 1.65
N PHE A 222 1.49 9.46 1.48
CA PHE A 222 2.62 9.70 0.58
C PHE A 222 2.35 9.32 -0.89
N ARG A 223 1.08 9.27 -1.27
CA ARG A 223 0.63 8.98 -2.64
C ARG A 223 -0.50 9.90 -3.07
N LEU A 224 -1.60 9.95 -2.35
CA LEU A 224 -2.73 10.86 -2.62
C LEU A 224 -2.43 12.28 -2.13
N ALA A 225 -1.89 12.35 -0.94
CA ALA A 225 -1.33 13.49 -0.24
C ALA A 225 -0.32 12.95 0.77
N ILE A 226 0.48 13.79 1.42
CA ILE A 226 1.39 13.35 2.48
C ILE A 226 0.58 12.69 3.60
N GLY A 227 -0.50 13.33 4.04
CA GLY A 227 -1.43 12.81 5.05
C GLY A 227 -2.51 11.85 4.52
N GLY A 228 -2.34 11.30 3.32
CA GLY A 228 -3.22 10.29 2.75
C GLY A 228 -4.63 10.77 2.44
N ALA A 229 -5.61 9.90 2.64
CA ALA A 229 -7.02 10.17 2.37
C ALA A 229 -7.61 11.24 3.30
N VAL A 230 -7.13 11.31 4.54
CA VAL A 230 -7.57 12.35 5.50
C VAL A 230 -7.35 13.74 4.92
N GLU A 231 -6.16 13.98 4.37
CA GLU A 231 -5.80 15.26 3.73
C GLU A 231 -6.48 15.41 2.36
N ARG A 232 -6.39 14.38 1.50
CA ARG A 232 -6.91 14.40 0.12
C ARG A 232 -8.39 14.74 0.04
N TYR A 233 -9.20 14.19 0.95
CA TYR A 233 -10.65 14.38 0.97
C TYR A 233 -11.10 15.47 1.97
N GLY A 234 -10.16 16.15 2.63
CA GLY A 234 -10.47 17.21 3.58
C GLY A 234 -11.37 16.73 4.73
N LEU A 235 -11.14 15.53 5.24
CA LEU A 235 -12.01 14.90 6.21
C LEU A 235 -12.02 15.66 7.54
N LYS A 236 -13.17 16.19 7.92
CA LYS A 236 -13.38 16.79 9.25
C LYS A 236 -13.47 15.72 10.33
N ALA A 237 -14.18 14.65 10.01
CA ALA A 237 -14.33 13.46 10.84
C ALA A 237 -13.12 12.54 10.64
N ARG A 238 -12.08 12.70 11.46
CA ARG A 238 -10.81 11.98 11.34
C ARG A 238 -10.89 10.58 11.97
N PRO A 239 -10.07 9.62 11.49
CA PRO A 239 -9.90 8.35 12.19
C PRO A 239 -9.23 8.57 13.56
N ASP A 240 -9.42 7.63 14.46
CA ASP A 240 -8.79 7.62 15.78
C ASP A 240 -7.32 7.20 15.72
N LEU A 241 -7.03 6.24 14.84
CA LEU A 241 -5.68 5.75 14.53
C LEU A 241 -5.46 5.71 13.02
N VAL A 242 -4.21 5.92 12.62
CA VAL A 242 -3.73 5.83 11.23
C VAL A 242 -2.54 4.90 11.17
N VAL A 243 -2.46 4.09 10.13
CA VAL A 243 -1.30 3.23 9.87
C VAL A 243 -0.59 3.69 8.61
N LEU A 244 0.72 3.87 8.68
CA LEU A 244 1.59 4.32 7.60
C LEU A 244 2.58 3.22 7.22
N GLY A 245 3.06 3.22 5.96
CA GLY A 245 4.06 2.29 5.48
C GLY A 245 4.43 2.56 4.02
N LYS A 246 4.97 1.55 3.32
CA LYS A 246 5.33 1.60 1.89
C LYS A 246 6.09 2.88 1.50
N ALA A 247 5.40 3.85 0.89
CA ALA A 247 6.00 5.10 0.41
C ALA A 247 6.59 5.98 1.52
N LEU A 248 6.23 5.75 2.78
CA LEU A 248 6.79 6.44 3.95
C LEU A 248 8.33 6.49 3.95
N ALA A 249 8.98 5.39 3.55
CA ALA A 249 10.44 5.29 3.52
C ALA A 249 10.98 4.88 2.13
N ASN A 250 10.21 5.13 1.07
CA ASN A 250 10.56 4.87 -0.33
C ASN A 250 11.24 3.51 -0.57
N GLY A 251 10.67 2.43 -0.01
CA GLY A 251 11.14 1.05 -0.20
C GLY A 251 11.99 0.49 0.94
N PHE A 252 12.49 1.32 1.86
CA PHE A 252 13.10 0.84 3.10
C PHE A 252 12.01 0.31 4.06
N PRO A 253 12.31 -0.75 4.85
CA PRO A 253 11.31 -1.39 5.70
C PRO A 253 10.96 -0.54 6.92
N LEU A 254 9.91 0.27 6.80
CA LEU A 254 9.35 1.06 7.89
C LEU A 254 7.83 1.12 7.77
N ALA A 255 7.17 1.01 8.91
CA ALA A 255 5.76 1.28 9.09
C ALA A 255 5.55 2.00 10.42
N ALA A 256 4.39 2.62 10.58
CA ALA A 256 4.04 3.29 11.83
C ALA A 256 2.55 3.16 12.12
N VAL A 257 2.19 3.16 13.39
CA VAL A 257 0.84 3.43 13.88
C VAL A 257 0.87 4.71 14.67
N GLY A 258 -0.07 5.60 14.42
CA GLY A 258 -0.19 6.85 15.15
C GLY A 258 -1.64 7.31 15.23
N GLY A 259 -1.90 8.33 16.04
CA GLY A 259 -3.22 8.90 16.24
C GLY A 259 -3.40 9.48 17.63
N ARG A 260 -4.60 9.41 18.16
CA ARG A 260 -5.00 9.99 19.44
C ARG A 260 -4.09 9.56 20.58
N ALA A 261 -3.64 10.51 21.39
CA ALA A 261 -2.70 10.28 22.48
C ALA A 261 -3.23 9.31 23.55
N ASP A 262 -4.53 9.36 23.86
CA ASP A 262 -5.17 8.49 24.83
C ASP A 262 -5.18 7.01 24.40
N LEU A 263 -5.41 6.75 23.11
CA LEU A 263 -5.33 5.40 22.52
C LEU A 263 -3.89 4.91 22.46
N MET A 264 -3.00 5.76 21.98
CA MET A 264 -1.57 5.44 21.83
C MET A 264 -0.88 5.19 23.18
N ALA A 265 -1.35 5.81 24.27
CA ALA A 265 -0.90 5.53 25.64
C ALA A 265 -1.13 4.06 26.05
N GLY A 266 -2.07 3.36 25.40
CA GLY A 266 -2.28 1.92 25.57
C GLY A 266 -1.04 1.07 25.25
N ALA A 267 -0.08 1.58 24.47
CA ALA A 267 1.17 0.89 24.15
C ALA A 267 2.04 0.58 25.38
N SER A 268 1.90 1.33 26.48
CA SER A 268 2.57 1.02 27.75
C SER A 268 1.89 -0.11 28.54
N ARG A 269 0.66 -0.46 28.19
CA ARG A 269 -0.16 -1.50 28.85
C ARG A 269 -0.11 -2.85 28.13
N THR A 270 0.50 -2.88 26.94
CA THR A 270 0.63 -4.08 26.12
C THR A 270 2.00 -4.14 25.47
N TRP A 271 2.41 -5.34 25.05
CA TRP A 271 3.72 -5.52 24.43
C TRP A 271 3.64 -5.34 22.91
N ILE A 272 4.13 -4.21 22.40
CA ILE A 272 4.32 -3.93 20.98
C ILE A 272 5.78 -3.53 20.81
N SER A 273 6.66 -4.49 20.50
CA SER A 273 8.11 -4.28 20.46
C SER A 273 8.77 -5.22 19.47
N SER A 274 9.77 -4.71 18.77
CA SER A 274 10.62 -5.45 17.86
C SER A 274 12.03 -4.87 17.95
N THR A 275 13.07 -5.74 17.95
CA THR A 275 14.48 -5.32 18.03
C THR A 275 14.84 -4.29 16.96
N LEU A 276 14.32 -4.45 15.76
CA LEU A 276 14.67 -3.62 14.61
C LEU A 276 13.67 -2.47 14.35
N ALA A 277 12.67 -2.28 15.20
CA ALA A 277 11.68 -1.20 15.00
C ALA A 277 12.33 0.18 14.91
N THR A 278 13.42 0.39 15.63
CA THR A 278 14.14 1.67 15.76
C THR A 278 15.49 1.67 15.02
N GLU A 279 15.70 0.79 14.03
CA GLU A 279 16.94 0.82 13.27
C GLU A 279 17.07 2.12 12.47
N GLY A 280 18.28 2.69 12.44
CA GLY A 280 18.51 4.05 11.97
C GLY A 280 18.33 4.25 10.46
N VAL A 281 18.59 3.21 9.65
CA VAL A 281 18.64 3.34 8.19
C VAL A 281 17.25 3.67 7.60
N ALA A 282 16.21 2.94 8.02
CA ALA A 282 14.86 3.21 7.53
C ALA A 282 14.27 4.49 8.13
N LEU A 283 14.66 4.89 9.35
CA LEU A 283 14.28 6.18 9.93
C LEU A 283 14.87 7.33 9.12
N ALA A 284 16.17 7.28 8.79
CA ALA A 284 16.84 8.27 7.96
C ALA A 284 16.25 8.32 6.53
N ALA A 285 15.99 7.16 5.92
CA ALA A 285 15.34 7.06 4.62
C ALA A 285 13.94 7.70 4.63
N ALA A 286 13.15 7.48 5.67
CA ALA A 286 11.82 8.08 5.81
C ALA A 286 11.91 9.60 6.00
N ARG A 287 12.86 10.10 6.78
CA ARG A 287 13.09 11.54 6.96
C ARG A 287 13.43 12.19 5.63
N ALA A 288 14.40 11.65 4.89
CA ALA A 288 14.77 12.15 3.57
C ALA A 288 13.61 12.04 2.56
N THR A 289 12.81 10.98 2.64
CA THR A 289 11.60 10.83 1.81
C THR A 289 10.62 11.97 2.09
N LEU A 290 10.31 12.26 3.35
CA LEU A 290 9.42 13.36 3.73
C LEU A 290 9.95 14.71 3.23
N GLU A 291 11.25 14.97 3.36
CA GLU A 291 11.88 16.22 2.86
C GLU A 291 11.73 16.39 1.34
N VAL A 292 11.86 15.29 0.57
CA VAL A 292 11.60 15.33 -0.87
C VAL A 292 10.14 15.64 -1.16
N PHE A 293 9.19 15.03 -0.44
CA PHE A 293 7.76 15.31 -0.61
C PHE A 293 7.39 16.75 -0.26
N GLU A 294 8.09 17.37 0.70
CA GLU A 294 7.86 18.77 1.11
C GLU A 294 8.46 19.77 0.12
N ARG A 295 9.63 19.43 -0.45
CA ARG A 295 10.33 20.30 -1.40
C ARG A 295 9.72 20.25 -2.79
N ASP A 296 9.39 19.03 -3.24
CA ASP A 296 8.91 18.75 -4.59
C ASP A 296 7.43 18.39 -4.51
N ASP A 297 6.59 18.91 -5.39
CA ASP A 297 5.16 18.56 -5.46
C ASP A 297 4.95 17.11 -5.96
N VAL A 298 5.43 16.12 -5.16
CA VAL A 298 5.40 14.71 -5.53
C VAL A 298 3.97 14.22 -5.74
N CYS A 299 3.07 14.48 -4.79
CA CYS A 299 1.69 14.02 -4.89
C CYS A 299 0.96 14.64 -6.10
N GLY A 300 1.17 15.92 -6.37
CA GLY A 300 0.64 16.58 -7.56
C GLY A 300 1.23 15.99 -8.86
N HIS A 301 2.52 15.66 -8.87
CA HIS A 301 3.13 14.95 -10.01
C HIS A 301 2.50 13.58 -10.23
N LEU A 302 2.36 12.75 -9.16
CA LEU A 302 1.72 11.44 -9.25
C LEU A 302 0.30 11.56 -9.79
N HIS A 303 -0.45 12.56 -9.34
CA HIS A 303 -1.81 12.80 -9.81
C HIS A 303 -1.83 13.18 -11.30
N ARG A 304 -0.95 14.09 -11.76
CA ARG A 304 -0.91 14.50 -13.18
C ARG A 304 -0.56 13.36 -14.12
N VAL A 305 0.54 12.66 -13.85
CA VAL A 305 0.98 11.55 -14.73
C VAL A 305 0.04 10.36 -14.65
N GLY A 306 -0.52 10.10 -13.47
CA GLY A 306 -1.51 9.06 -13.26
C GLY A 306 -2.84 9.35 -13.97
N THR A 307 -3.31 10.61 -13.98
CA THR A 307 -4.49 11.03 -14.72
C THR A 307 -4.29 10.80 -16.22
N ARG A 308 -3.11 11.14 -16.75
CA ARG A 308 -2.76 10.86 -18.15
C ARG A 308 -2.82 9.36 -18.47
N LEU A 309 -2.22 8.53 -17.60
CA LEU A 309 -2.25 7.08 -17.73
C LEU A 309 -3.70 6.56 -17.69
N LEU A 310 -4.47 6.92 -16.68
CA LEU A 310 -5.85 6.48 -16.49
C LEU A 310 -6.74 6.86 -17.68
N HIS A 311 -6.60 8.09 -18.19
CA HIS A 311 -7.32 8.55 -19.38
C HIS A 311 -6.93 7.73 -20.62
N GLY A 312 -5.63 7.44 -20.82
CA GLY A 312 -5.15 6.59 -21.90
C GLY A 312 -5.68 5.16 -21.81
N LEU A 313 -5.73 4.57 -20.60
CA LEU A 313 -6.29 3.23 -20.37
C LEU A 313 -7.79 3.17 -20.74
N HIS A 314 -8.56 4.19 -20.41
CA HIS A 314 -9.96 4.30 -20.90
C HIS A 314 -10.04 4.42 -22.43
N GLY A 315 -9.07 5.07 -23.06
CA GLY A 315 -8.94 5.09 -24.52
C GLY A 315 -8.71 3.69 -25.11
N LEU A 316 -7.82 2.92 -24.47
CA LEU A 316 -7.55 1.53 -24.86
C LEU A 316 -8.77 0.63 -24.63
N GLN A 317 -9.49 0.78 -23.54
CA GLN A 317 -10.74 0.05 -23.29
C GLN A 317 -11.76 0.28 -24.41
N ARG A 318 -11.97 1.53 -24.85
CA ARG A 318 -12.88 1.84 -25.96
C ARG A 318 -12.41 1.25 -27.30
N ARG A 319 -11.11 1.14 -27.50
CA ARG A 319 -10.52 0.60 -28.73
C ARG A 319 -10.49 -0.94 -28.77
N TYR A 320 -10.37 -1.57 -27.60
CA TYR A 320 -10.25 -3.03 -27.45
C TYR A 320 -11.27 -3.59 -26.44
N PRO A 321 -12.58 -3.36 -26.65
CA PRO A 321 -13.61 -3.73 -25.66
C PRO A 321 -13.75 -5.24 -25.46
N GLU A 322 -13.37 -6.06 -26.46
CA GLU A 322 -13.38 -7.52 -26.36
C GLU A 322 -12.26 -8.05 -25.47
N THR A 323 -11.21 -7.27 -25.24
CA THR A 323 -10.07 -7.65 -24.39
C THR A 323 -10.13 -6.99 -23.03
N ILE A 324 -10.46 -5.69 -22.98
CA ILE A 324 -10.53 -4.89 -21.75
C ILE A 324 -11.99 -4.65 -21.38
N SER A 325 -12.47 -5.35 -20.35
CA SER A 325 -13.83 -5.22 -19.84
C SER A 325 -14.05 -3.98 -18.95
N GLY A 326 -12.96 -3.40 -18.40
CA GLY A 326 -13.04 -2.22 -17.55
C GLY A 326 -11.68 -1.62 -17.18
N VAL A 327 -11.73 -0.40 -16.66
CA VAL A 327 -10.59 0.28 -16.03
C VAL A 327 -10.98 0.60 -14.59
N GLY A 328 -10.14 0.26 -13.63
CA GLY A 328 -10.39 0.51 -12.22
C GLY A 328 -9.26 1.27 -11.56
N GLY A 329 -9.48 1.66 -10.31
CA GLY A 329 -8.52 2.43 -9.53
C GLY A 329 -8.72 3.94 -9.65
N ILE A 330 -7.68 4.66 -9.27
CA ILE A 330 -7.60 6.13 -9.33
C ILE A 330 -6.32 6.53 -10.06
N ALA A 331 -6.13 7.81 -10.31
CA ALA A 331 -4.98 8.32 -11.06
C ALA A 331 -3.63 7.75 -10.57
N GLU A 332 -3.38 7.77 -9.28
CA GLU A 332 -2.09 7.39 -8.69
C GLU A 332 -1.85 5.87 -8.63
N MET A 333 -2.92 5.07 -8.78
CA MET A 333 -2.91 3.60 -8.74
C MET A 333 -4.10 3.02 -9.49
N CYS A 334 -3.87 2.52 -10.68
CA CYS A 334 -4.92 2.04 -11.58
C CYS A 334 -4.66 0.60 -12.06
N PHE A 335 -5.66 0.00 -12.67
CA PHE A 335 -5.58 -1.36 -13.21
C PHE A 335 -6.58 -1.58 -14.34
N LEU A 336 -6.36 -2.66 -15.11
CA LEU A 336 -7.26 -3.11 -16.16
C LEU A 336 -8.05 -4.33 -15.69
N HIS A 337 -9.32 -4.36 -16.00
CA HIS A 337 -10.12 -5.58 -15.99
C HIS A 337 -10.10 -6.18 -17.40
N TYR A 338 -9.85 -7.46 -17.49
CA TYR A 338 -9.82 -8.19 -18.75
C TYR A 338 -11.07 -9.05 -18.90
N ALA A 339 -11.51 -9.28 -20.14
CA ALA A 339 -12.68 -10.08 -20.41
C ALA A 339 -12.52 -11.56 -19.98
N THR A 340 -11.29 -12.08 -20.08
CA THR A 340 -10.94 -13.44 -19.61
C THR A 340 -9.57 -13.45 -18.94
N GLU A 341 -9.34 -14.48 -18.12
CA GLU A 341 -8.06 -14.70 -17.46
C GLU A 341 -6.94 -14.97 -18.48
N ASP A 342 -7.22 -15.67 -19.59
CA ASP A 342 -6.26 -15.97 -20.65
C ASP A 342 -5.82 -14.70 -21.37
N LEU A 343 -6.74 -13.78 -21.68
CA LEU A 343 -6.42 -12.48 -22.22
C LEU A 343 -5.55 -11.67 -21.27
N SER A 344 -5.86 -11.69 -19.98
CA SER A 344 -5.07 -11.00 -18.98
C SER A 344 -3.61 -11.48 -18.95
N ARG A 345 -3.40 -12.81 -19.05
CA ARG A 345 -2.07 -13.43 -19.10
C ARG A 345 -1.34 -13.08 -20.39
N ALA A 346 -2.03 -13.19 -21.55
CA ALA A 346 -1.47 -12.88 -22.84
C ALA A 346 -1.00 -11.42 -22.94
N VAL A 347 -1.81 -10.48 -22.43
CA VAL A 347 -1.44 -9.05 -22.40
C VAL A 347 -0.27 -8.80 -21.46
N ALA A 348 -0.27 -9.36 -20.24
CA ALA A 348 0.83 -9.17 -19.30
C ALA A 348 2.17 -9.70 -19.84
N LEU A 349 2.15 -10.89 -20.43
CA LEU A 349 3.34 -11.50 -21.03
C LEU A 349 3.79 -10.74 -22.30
N GLY A 350 2.83 -10.35 -23.14
CA GLY A 350 3.10 -9.55 -24.35
C GLY A 350 3.70 -8.18 -24.04
N ALA A 351 3.22 -7.52 -22.98
CA ALA A 351 3.78 -6.27 -22.48
C ALA A 351 5.22 -6.47 -21.94
N ALA A 352 5.45 -7.54 -21.16
CA ALA A 352 6.78 -7.85 -20.65
C ALA A 352 7.80 -8.13 -21.78
N LYS A 353 7.40 -8.84 -22.83
CA LYS A 353 8.23 -9.06 -24.03
C LYS A 353 8.62 -7.75 -24.75
N ARG A 354 7.85 -6.67 -24.52
CA ARG A 354 8.09 -5.32 -25.08
C ARG A 354 8.73 -4.35 -24.05
N GLY A 355 9.24 -4.89 -22.92
CA GLY A 355 9.92 -4.09 -21.91
C GLY A 355 8.99 -3.32 -20.96
N LEU A 356 7.79 -3.81 -20.68
CA LEU A 356 6.84 -3.19 -19.78
C LEU A 356 6.35 -4.18 -18.71
N LEU A 357 6.55 -3.84 -17.43
CA LEU A 357 5.96 -4.55 -16.29
C LEU A 357 4.66 -3.86 -15.86
N PHE A 358 3.54 -4.35 -16.37
CA PHE A 358 2.21 -3.87 -16.04
C PHE A 358 1.39 -5.02 -15.45
N LYS A 359 0.95 -4.88 -14.20
CA LYS A 359 0.22 -5.95 -13.49
C LYS A 359 -1.16 -6.16 -14.09
N ARG A 360 -1.54 -7.43 -14.21
CA ARG A 360 -2.82 -7.87 -14.75
C ARG A 360 -3.94 -7.99 -13.70
N THR A 361 -3.62 -8.13 -12.41
CA THR A 361 -4.58 -8.50 -11.37
C THR A 361 -4.75 -7.49 -10.24
N ALA A 362 -4.00 -6.40 -10.24
CA ALA A 362 -4.03 -5.42 -9.17
C ALA A 362 -3.46 -4.09 -9.65
N TYR A 363 -3.25 -3.17 -8.72
CA TYR A 363 -2.79 -1.83 -9.04
C TYR A 363 -1.44 -1.79 -9.75
N ASN A 364 -1.38 -0.89 -10.71
CA ASN A 364 -0.19 -0.33 -11.29
C ASN A 364 -0.01 1.06 -10.69
N PHE A 365 1.20 1.39 -10.27
CA PHE A 365 1.51 2.60 -9.53
C PHE A 365 2.39 3.52 -10.37
N VAL A 366 2.07 4.80 -10.44
CA VAL A 366 2.99 5.81 -10.92
C VAL A 366 3.94 6.24 -9.79
N SER A 367 5.11 6.76 -10.18
CA SER A 367 6.12 7.32 -9.26
C SER A 367 6.62 8.65 -9.79
N LEU A 368 7.36 9.41 -8.99
CA LEU A 368 8.00 10.66 -9.40
C LEU A 368 8.92 10.47 -10.62
N ALA A 369 9.46 9.26 -10.79
CA ALA A 369 10.33 8.93 -11.92
C ALA A 369 9.59 8.62 -13.25
N HIS A 370 8.25 8.52 -13.23
CA HIS A 370 7.46 8.44 -14.46
C HIS A 370 7.17 9.86 -14.96
N ASP A 371 7.61 10.16 -16.19
CA ASP A 371 7.22 11.37 -16.90
C ASP A 371 6.10 11.12 -17.91
N GLU A 372 5.57 12.18 -18.51
CA GLU A 372 4.51 12.08 -19.50
C GLU A 372 4.95 11.26 -20.72
N GLY A 373 6.21 11.42 -21.18
CA GLY A 373 6.75 10.65 -22.29
C GLY A 373 6.85 9.15 -21.98
N THR A 374 7.13 8.77 -20.72
CA THR A 374 7.12 7.38 -20.29
C THR A 374 5.70 6.82 -20.27
N VAL A 375 4.72 7.61 -19.84
CA VAL A 375 3.29 7.23 -19.88
C VAL A 375 2.83 7.03 -21.31
N ASP A 376 3.18 7.93 -22.24
CA ASP A 376 2.80 7.82 -23.65
C ASP A 376 3.36 6.54 -24.29
N ARG A 377 4.66 6.27 -24.12
CA ARG A 377 5.28 5.02 -24.59
C ARG A 377 4.63 3.77 -23.97
N THR A 378 4.23 3.85 -22.71
CA THR A 378 3.51 2.76 -22.04
C THR A 378 2.18 2.49 -22.72
N LEU A 379 1.40 3.52 -23.03
CA LEU A 379 0.11 3.39 -23.71
C LEU A 379 0.28 2.85 -25.14
N GLU A 380 1.32 3.28 -25.86
CA GLU A 380 1.69 2.73 -27.18
C GLU A 380 2.03 1.24 -27.07
N THR A 381 2.89 0.86 -26.12
CA THR A 381 3.26 -0.54 -25.87
C THR A 381 2.05 -1.42 -25.53
N LEU A 382 1.14 -0.91 -24.71
CA LEU A 382 -0.10 -1.61 -24.41
C LEU A 382 -1.02 -1.73 -25.63
N ALA A 383 -1.11 -0.67 -26.46
CA ALA A 383 -1.91 -0.71 -27.69
C ALA A 383 -1.37 -1.75 -28.70
N GLU A 384 -0.05 -1.80 -28.90
CA GLU A 384 0.60 -2.81 -29.75
C GLU A 384 0.38 -4.23 -29.21
N THR A 385 0.47 -4.39 -27.88
CA THR A 385 0.25 -5.68 -27.23
C THR A 385 -1.18 -6.15 -27.40
N LEU A 386 -2.16 -5.26 -27.17
CA LEU A 386 -3.59 -5.54 -27.32
C LEU A 386 -3.94 -5.89 -28.76
N GLY A 387 -3.37 -5.16 -29.75
CA GLY A 387 -3.56 -5.45 -31.17
C GLY A 387 -2.94 -6.77 -31.64
N ALA A 388 -1.98 -7.33 -30.91
CA ALA A 388 -1.35 -8.61 -31.21
C ALA A 388 -2.03 -9.82 -30.50
N VAL A 389 -2.84 -9.56 -29.50
CA VAL A 389 -3.55 -10.58 -28.69
C VAL A 389 -5.00 -10.78 -29.15
N GLY A 390 -5.64 -9.73 -29.66
CA GLY A 390 -6.98 -9.77 -30.28
C GLY A 390 -6.87 -10.04 -31.75
#